data_8d2379dec81ec25644820c0377c70d2f
#
_entry.id   8d2379dec81ec25644820c0377c70d2f
#
_cell.length_a   1.000
_cell.length_b   1.000
_cell.length_c   1.000
_cell.angle_alpha   90.00
_cell.angle_beta   90.00
_cell.angle_gamma   90.00
#
_symmetry.space_group_name_H-M   'P 1'
#
loop_
_entity.id
_entity.type
_entity.pdbx_description
1 polymer ?
#
loop_
_entity_poly.entity_id
_entity_poly.type
_entity_poly.pdbx_seq_one_letter_code
_entity_poly.pdbx_strand_id
1 'polypeptide(L)'
;KGVTVSLTRDGDYDVSLTDRTQYSVDKNADLMVSIHNNATGDCAAYDSGCTVLAAKDGYKQELADEEQKLACNILNELSALGIENQGILLRDSEANEKYENGELADYYAIIRGGVLKDIPTVLVEHAFVDDDSDFENYLSSDAKLKALAVADAKGIARYYQLTTEDGKKAESPLDNYKEKIVH
;
A
#
# COMPACT_ATOMS: atom_id res chain seq x y z
N LYS A 1 -10.39 4.77 -16.93
CA LYS A 1 -10.86 3.93 -18.06
C LYS A 1 -9.82 2.87 -18.36
N GLY A 2 -10.23 1.61 -18.56
CA GLY A 2 -9.30 0.53 -18.91
C GLY A 2 -8.57 -0.16 -17.74
N VAL A 3 -8.94 0.11 -16.49
CA VAL A 3 -8.41 -0.64 -15.35
C VAL A 3 -9.23 -1.91 -15.15
N THR A 4 -8.53 -3.05 -15.04
CA THR A 4 -9.11 -4.33 -14.62
C THR A 4 -8.71 -4.57 -13.18
N VAL A 5 -9.67 -4.88 -12.32
CA VAL A 5 -9.42 -5.21 -10.92
C VAL A 5 -9.72 -6.68 -10.70
N SER A 6 -8.77 -7.39 -10.05
CA SER A 6 -8.92 -8.77 -9.64
C SER A 6 -8.70 -8.87 -8.14
N LEU A 7 -9.54 -9.63 -7.44
CA LEU A 7 -9.41 -9.87 -6.01
C LEU A 7 -8.71 -11.20 -5.77
N THR A 8 -7.72 -11.21 -4.88
CA THR A 8 -7.05 -12.45 -4.46
C THR A 8 -7.94 -13.28 -3.52
N ARG A 9 -8.93 -12.64 -2.92
CA ARG A 9 -9.92 -13.27 -2.03
C ARG A 9 -11.25 -12.49 -2.14
N ASP A 10 -12.35 -13.20 -2.30
CA ASP A 10 -13.70 -12.64 -2.48
C ASP A 10 -14.71 -13.20 -1.45
N GLY A 11 -14.20 -13.83 -0.38
CA GLY A 11 -15.01 -14.42 0.68
C GLY A 11 -14.21 -14.66 1.96
N ASP A 12 -14.85 -15.30 2.94
CA ASP A 12 -14.24 -15.61 4.24
C ASP A 12 -13.51 -16.97 4.18
N TYR A 13 -12.35 -16.97 3.58
CA TYR A 13 -11.41 -18.09 3.52
C TYR A 13 -9.97 -17.57 3.48
N ASP A 14 -9.03 -18.39 3.89
CA ASP A 14 -7.62 -18.00 3.88
C ASP A 14 -6.97 -18.21 2.52
N VAL A 15 -6.07 -17.29 2.14
CA VAL A 15 -5.21 -17.38 0.96
C VAL A 15 -3.80 -17.01 1.39
N SER A 16 -2.84 -17.91 1.18
CA SER A 16 -1.45 -17.66 1.58
C SER A 16 -0.86 -16.45 0.87
N LEU A 17 0.13 -15.77 1.49
CA LEU A 17 0.80 -14.62 0.88
C LEU A 17 1.51 -15.01 -0.42
N THR A 18 2.04 -16.23 -0.49
CA THR A 18 2.66 -16.77 -1.71
C THR A 18 1.63 -16.93 -2.84
N ASP A 19 0.43 -17.45 -2.52
CA ASP A 19 -0.63 -17.62 -3.51
C ASP A 19 -1.18 -16.27 -3.99
N ARG A 20 -1.25 -15.25 -3.11
CA ARG A 20 -1.67 -13.90 -3.49
C ARG A 20 -0.70 -13.29 -4.49
N THR A 21 0.62 -13.37 -4.23
CA THR A 21 1.62 -12.87 -5.16
C THR A 21 1.68 -13.68 -6.45
N GLN A 22 1.46 -15.00 -6.39
CA GLN A 22 1.38 -15.83 -7.58
C GLN A 22 0.14 -15.50 -8.42
N TYR A 23 -0.99 -15.26 -7.79
CA TYR A 23 -2.21 -14.83 -8.48
C TYR A 23 -2.01 -13.52 -9.25
N SER A 24 -1.25 -12.57 -8.71
CA SER A 24 -0.91 -11.33 -9.42
C SER A 24 -0.10 -11.59 -10.69
N VAL A 25 0.87 -12.52 -10.64
CA VAL A 25 1.62 -12.98 -11.82
C VAL A 25 0.69 -13.63 -12.86
N ASP A 26 -0.17 -14.55 -12.41
CA ASP A 26 -1.10 -15.29 -13.30
C ASP A 26 -2.12 -14.36 -13.99
N LYS A 27 -2.41 -13.22 -13.37
CA LYS A 27 -3.27 -12.17 -13.92
C LYS A 27 -2.51 -11.16 -14.78
N ASN A 28 -1.20 -11.26 -14.90
CA ASN A 28 -0.33 -10.24 -15.50
C ASN A 28 -0.66 -8.84 -14.91
N ALA A 29 -0.73 -8.76 -13.59
CA ALA A 29 -1.07 -7.51 -12.91
C ALA A 29 0.08 -6.51 -13.01
N ASP A 30 -0.25 -5.26 -13.29
CA ASP A 30 0.71 -4.14 -13.28
C ASP A 30 0.98 -3.66 -11.85
N LEU A 31 0.11 -4.02 -10.90
CA LEU A 31 0.17 -3.60 -9.51
C LEU A 31 -0.56 -4.59 -8.61
N MET A 32 -0.01 -4.84 -7.44
CA MET A 32 -0.68 -5.49 -6.32
C MET A 32 -0.83 -4.51 -5.15
N VAL A 33 -2.05 -4.40 -4.61
CA VAL A 33 -2.33 -3.59 -3.42
C VAL A 33 -2.85 -4.48 -2.31
N SER A 34 -2.17 -4.52 -1.19
CA SER A 34 -2.60 -5.19 0.02
C SER A 34 -3.31 -4.19 0.94
N ILE A 35 -4.60 -4.39 1.17
CA ILE A 35 -5.48 -3.48 1.90
C ILE A 35 -5.57 -3.93 3.36
N HIS A 36 -5.16 -3.07 4.28
CA HIS A 36 -5.10 -3.35 5.72
C HIS A 36 -5.59 -2.17 6.57
N ASN A 37 -5.82 -2.47 7.83
CA ASN A 37 -5.88 -1.52 8.93
C ASN A 37 -4.88 -1.97 9.98
N ASN A 38 -4.22 -1.01 10.61
CA ASN A 38 -3.19 -1.25 11.61
C ASN A 38 -3.78 -1.57 12.99
N ALA A 39 -2.95 -2.09 13.87
CA ALA A 39 -3.25 -2.29 15.28
C ALA A 39 -1.95 -2.30 16.08
N THR A 40 -1.96 -1.74 17.29
CA THR A 40 -0.84 -1.85 18.25
C THR A 40 -0.87 -3.15 19.03
N GLY A 41 -2.06 -3.75 19.17
CA GLY A 41 -2.26 -5.05 19.80
C GLY A 41 -2.50 -4.99 21.31
N ASP A 42 -2.46 -3.83 21.94
CA ASP A 42 -2.66 -3.67 23.39
C ASP A 42 -3.84 -2.80 23.80
N CYS A 43 -4.60 -2.29 22.82
CA CYS A 43 -5.75 -1.38 23.03
C CYS A 43 -5.43 -0.13 23.89
N ALA A 44 -4.17 0.14 24.10
CA ALA A 44 -3.66 1.32 24.80
C ALA A 44 -2.90 2.23 23.83
N ALA A 45 -3.25 2.12 22.54
CA ALA A 45 -2.55 2.77 21.46
C ALA A 45 -2.59 4.29 21.59
N TYR A 46 -1.44 4.86 21.43
CA TYR A 46 -1.26 6.29 21.20
C TYR A 46 -0.87 6.56 19.75
N ASP A 47 -0.84 5.51 18.93
CA ASP A 47 -0.53 5.61 17.52
C ASP A 47 -1.83 5.70 16.71
N SER A 48 -1.86 6.64 15.78
CA SER A 48 -2.98 6.87 14.87
C SER A 48 -2.46 7.19 13.48
N GLY A 49 -3.34 7.18 12.49
CA GLY A 49 -3.00 7.62 11.15
C GLY A 49 -2.74 6.49 10.16
N CYS A 50 -2.33 6.88 8.95
CA CYS A 50 -2.08 5.97 7.85
C CYS A 50 -0.59 5.86 7.52
N THR A 51 -0.18 4.69 7.09
CA THR A 51 1.14 4.44 6.51
C THR A 51 1.00 3.56 5.27
N VAL A 52 1.93 3.67 4.33
CA VAL A 52 2.01 2.73 3.21
C VAL A 52 3.39 2.09 3.21
N LEU A 53 3.40 0.77 3.16
CA LEU A 53 4.60 -0.02 3.11
C LEU A 53 4.97 -0.29 1.67
N ALA A 54 6.25 -0.17 1.36
CA ALA A 54 6.82 -0.38 0.04
C ALA A 54 8.17 -1.08 0.13
N ALA A 55 8.70 -1.53 -1.00
CA ALA A 55 10.03 -2.10 -1.06
C ALA A 55 11.10 -1.07 -0.70
N LYS A 56 12.12 -1.53 0.01
CA LYS A 56 13.30 -0.74 0.38
C LYS A 56 14.24 -0.55 -0.80
N ASP A 57 15.06 0.47 -0.71
CA ASP A 57 16.11 0.74 -1.69
C ASP A 57 17.14 -0.41 -1.76
N GLY A 58 17.80 -0.52 -2.90
CA GLY A 58 18.91 -1.44 -3.15
C GLY A 58 18.56 -2.52 -4.17
N TYR A 59 18.02 -3.65 -3.70
CA TYR A 59 17.61 -4.74 -4.61
C TYR A 59 16.42 -4.30 -5.48
N LYS A 60 16.57 -4.40 -6.81
CA LYS A 60 15.57 -3.95 -7.79
C LYS A 60 15.13 -2.49 -7.56
N GLN A 61 16.09 -1.59 -7.54
CA GLN A 61 15.88 -0.17 -7.24
C GLN A 61 14.75 0.50 -8.05
N GLU A 62 14.61 0.16 -9.33
CA GLU A 62 13.56 0.74 -10.18
C GLU A 62 12.15 0.37 -9.68
N LEU A 63 11.97 -0.88 -9.22
CA LEU A 63 10.72 -1.35 -8.63
C LEU A 63 10.46 -0.66 -7.29
N ALA A 64 11.48 -0.53 -6.44
CA ALA A 64 11.37 0.17 -5.16
C ALA A 64 10.97 1.64 -5.36
N ASP A 65 11.60 2.34 -6.30
CA ASP A 65 11.27 3.73 -6.65
C ASP A 65 9.81 3.85 -7.13
N GLU A 66 9.32 2.89 -7.92
CA GLU A 66 7.93 2.84 -8.38
C GLU A 66 6.95 2.68 -7.20
N GLU A 67 7.19 1.70 -6.33
CA GLU A 67 6.36 1.44 -5.16
C GLU A 67 6.33 2.62 -4.20
N GLN A 68 7.48 3.24 -3.91
CA GLN A 68 7.58 4.40 -3.02
C GLN A 68 6.88 5.63 -3.59
N LYS A 69 6.96 5.87 -4.90
CA LYS A 69 6.20 6.94 -5.58
C LYS A 69 4.70 6.69 -5.51
N LEU A 70 4.27 5.46 -5.78
CA LEU A 70 2.86 5.07 -5.66
C LEU A 70 2.36 5.26 -4.24
N ALA A 71 3.12 4.80 -3.23
CA ALA A 71 2.82 4.97 -1.82
C ALA A 71 2.62 6.45 -1.44
N CYS A 72 3.50 7.34 -1.91
CA CYS A 72 3.37 8.78 -1.70
C CYS A 72 2.06 9.34 -2.26
N ASN A 73 1.65 8.90 -3.45
CA ASN A 73 0.41 9.35 -4.08
C ASN A 73 -0.83 8.86 -3.33
N ILE A 74 -0.83 7.61 -2.83
CA ILE A 74 -1.90 7.06 -1.99
C ILE A 74 -1.98 7.82 -0.67
N LEU A 75 -0.87 7.98 0.05
CA LEU A 75 -0.80 8.70 1.33
C LEU A 75 -1.33 10.14 1.23
N ASN A 76 -1.04 10.83 0.12
CA ASN A 76 -1.54 12.18 -0.09
C ASN A 76 -3.08 12.22 -0.16
N GLU A 77 -3.70 11.26 -0.81
CA GLU A 77 -5.17 11.18 -0.91
C GLU A 77 -5.82 10.77 0.42
N LEU A 78 -5.18 9.85 1.18
CA LEU A 78 -5.62 9.50 2.53
C LEU A 78 -5.53 10.69 3.47
N SER A 79 -4.41 11.45 3.44
CA SER A 79 -4.24 12.67 4.23
C SER A 79 -5.29 13.74 3.89
N ALA A 80 -5.76 13.81 2.66
CA ALA A 80 -6.82 14.73 2.26
C ALA A 80 -8.18 14.42 2.93
N LEU A 81 -8.36 13.23 3.51
CA LEU A 81 -9.49 12.86 4.36
C LEU A 81 -9.32 13.31 5.82
N GLY A 82 -8.16 13.87 6.17
CA GLY A 82 -7.83 14.29 7.53
C GLY A 82 -7.06 13.25 8.35
N ILE A 83 -6.69 12.11 7.74
CA ILE A 83 -5.90 11.06 8.40
C ILE A 83 -4.46 11.55 8.56
N GLU A 84 -3.87 11.36 9.73
CA GLU A 84 -2.46 11.66 9.98
C GLU A 84 -1.56 10.79 9.11
N ASN A 85 -0.61 11.42 8.42
CA ASN A 85 0.31 10.73 7.52
C ASN A 85 1.58 10.32 8.26
N GLN A 86 1.72 9.02 8.53
CA GLN A 86 2.87 8.43 9.20
C GLN A 86 4.03 8.11 8.24
N GLY A 87 3.84 8.34 6.94
CA GLY A 87 4.90 8.17 5.94
C GLY A 87 4.90 6.83 5.22
N ILE A 88 5.95 6.64 4.43
CA ILE A 88 6.22 5.40 3.70
C ILE A 88 7.16 4.56 4.55
N LEU A 89 6.70 3.40 5.01
CA LEU A 89 7.49 2.52 5.86
C LEU A 89 8.30 1.53 5.01
N LEU A 90 9.60 1.63 5.14
CA LEU A 90 10.57 0.66 4.60
C LEU A 90 11.18 -0.11 5.77
N ARG A 91 11.15 -1.43 5.72
CA ARG A 91 11.60 -2.25 6.85
C ARG A 91 12.42 -3.46 6.41
N ASP A 92 13.58 -3.62 7.03
CA ASP A 92 14.46 -4.77 6.83
C ASP A 92 13.96 -6.03 7.53
N SER A 93 14.22 -7.19 6.95
CA SER A 93 13.94 -8.48 7.56
C SER A 93 14.67 -8.65 8.89
N GLU A 94 13.92 -8.84 9.97
CA GLU A 94 14.46 -9.17 11.29
C GLU A 94 14.94 -10.62 11.39
N ALA A 95 14.47 -11.49 10.51
CA ALA A 95 14.91 -12.87 10.39
C ALA A 95 16.23 -13.01 9.60
N ASN A 96 16.86 -11.90 9.22
CA ASN A 96 18.07 -11.86 8.40
C ASN A 96 17.94 -12.58 7.06
N GLU A 97 16.72 -12.62 6.50
CA GLU A 97 16.47 -13.08 5.14
C GLU A 97 17.15 -12.12 4.14
N LYS A 98 17.66 -12.67 3.06
CA LYS A 98 18.42 -11.89 2.08
C LYS A 98 17.92 -12.14 0.66
N TYR A 99 18.04 -11.12 -0.16
CA TYR A 99 17.95 -11.23 -1.60
C TYR A 99 19.20 -11.86 -2.21
N GLU A 100 19.13 -12.21 -3.49
CA GLU A 100 20.23 -12.86 -4.23
C GLU A 100 21.52 -12.02 -4.28
N ASN A 101 21.39 -10.68 -4.23
CA ASN A 101 22.53 -9.77 -4.18
C ASN A 101 23.20 -9.68 -2.79
N GLY A 102 22.65 -10.37 -1.78
CA GLY A 102 23.16 -10.41 -0.41
C GLY A 102 22.62 -9.32 0.52
N GLU A 103 21.83 -8.38 0.03
CA GLU A 103 21.15 -7.38 0.86
C GLU A 103 20.03 -8.01 1.69
N LEU A 104 19.70 -7.39 2.84
CA LEU A 104 18.54 -7.80 3.63
C LEU A 104 17.27 -7.67 2.78
N ALA A 105 16.41 -8.67 2.86
CA ALA A 105 15.13 -8.64 2.18
C ALA A 105 14.13 -7.75 2.94
N ASP A 106 13.04 -7.40 2.27
CA ASP A 106 11.94 -6.68 2.90
C ASP A 106 11.30 -7.51 4.01
N TYR A 107 10.95 -6.87 5.12
CA TYR A 107 10.33 -7.52 6.28
C TYR A 107 9.00 -8.18 5.92
N TYR A 108 8.13 -7.42 5.26
CA TYR A 108 6.79 -7.90 4.94
C TYR A 108 6.81 -8.89 3.78
N ALA A 109 6.38 -10.12 4.05
CA ALA A 109 6.43 -11.21 3.07
C ALA A 109 5.62 -10.92 1.79
N ILE A 110 4.56 -10.10 1.87
CA ILE A 110 3.78 -9.71 0.70
C ILE A 110 4.58 -8.75 -0.22
N ILE A 111 5.29 -7.78 0.35
CA ILE A 111 6.19 -6.86 -0.37
C ILE A 111 7.34 -7.67 -0.98
N ARG A 112 8.05 -8.44 -0.15
CA ARG A 112 9.14 -9.33 -0.60
C ARG A 112 8.70 -10.28 -1.72
N GLY A 113 7.50 -10.82 -1.62
CA GLY A 113 6.93 -11.71 -2.64
C GLY A 113 6.66 -11.00 -3.97
N GLY A 114 6.21 -9.75 -3.94
CA GLY A 114 6.06 -8.89 -5.12
C GLY A 114 7.41 -8.58 -5.76
N VAL A 115 8.38 -8.12 -4.95
CA VAL A 115 9.75 -7.83 -5.40
C VAL A 115 10.37 -9.03 -6.11
N LEU A 116 10.26 -10.24 -5.54
CA LEU A 116 10.82 -11.46 -6.14
C LEU A 116 10.17 -11.83 -7.48
N LYS A 117 8.94 -11.39 -7.72
CA LYS A 117 8.14 -11.68 -8.92
C LYS A 117 8.05 -10.51 -9.91
N ASP A 118 8.77 -9.43 -9.67
CA ASP A 118 8.72 -8.20 -10.49
C ASP A 118 7.31 -7.60 -10.60
N ILE A 119 6.52 -7.71 -9.54
CA ILE A 119 5.17 -7.09 -9.43
C ILE A 119 5.26 -5.95 -8.42
N PRO A 120 5.09 -4.68 -8.84
CA PRO A 120 4.98 -3.56 -7.91
C PRO A 120 3.92 -3.85 -6.86
N THR A 121 4.30 -3.78 -5.57
CA THR A 121 3.41 -4.19 -4.48
C THR A 121 3.49 -3.18 -3.34
N VAL A 122 2.35 -2.63 -2.95
CA VAL A 122 2.24 -1.78 -1.76
C VAL A 122 1.26 -2.38 -0.77
N LEU A 123 1.50 -2.15 0.52
CA LEU A 123 0.57 -2.49 1.58
C LEU A 123 0.12 -1.19 2.26
N VAL A 124 -1.19 -0.94 2.25
CA VAL A 124 -1.80 0.26 2.80
C VAL A 124 -2.40 -0.04 4.16
N GLU A 125 -1.89 0.60 5.18
CA GLU A 125 -2.45 0.64 6.53
C GLU A 125 -3.22 1.96 6.68
N HIS A 126 -4.56 1.90 6.65
CA HIS A 126 -5.39 3.10 6.56
C HIS A 126 -5.54 3.85 7.87
N ALA A 127 -5.68 3.12 8.97
CA ALA A 127 -5.97 3.65 10.29
C ALA A 127 -5.81 2.54 11.33
N PHE A 128 -5.75 2.88 12.60
CA PHE A 128 -5.65 1.91 13.69
C PHE A 128 -7.02 1.45 14.15
N VAL A 129 -7.27 0.12 14.14
CA VAL A 129 -8.57 -0.45 14.57
C VAL A 129 -8.76 -0.41 16.08
N ASP A 130 -7.68 -0.31 16.84
CA ASP A 130 -7.64 -0.26 18.30
C ASP A 130 -7.38 1.15 18.86
N ASP A 131 -7.37 2.18 18.01
CA ASP A 131 -7.50 3.58 18.40
C ASP A 131 -8.94 4.06 18.19
N ASP A 132 -9.59 4.53 19.27
CA ASP A 132 -11.00 4.96 19.26
C ASP A 132 -11.25 6.09 18.26
N SER A 133 -10.30 7.03 18.12
CA SER A 133 -10.43 8.18 17.22
C SER A 133 -10.34 7.74 15.76
N ASP A 134 -9.36 6.91 15.43
CA ASP A 134 -9.20 6.38 14.08
C ASP A 134 -10.40 5.51 13.68
N PHE A 135 -10.82 4.60 14.57
CA PHE A 135 -11.98 3.76 14.34
C PHE A 135 -13.23 4.59 14.09
N GLU A 136 -13.56 5.51 15.03
CA GLU A 136 -14.77 6.32 14.91
C GLU A 136 -14.74 7.27 13.71
N ASN A 137 -13.59 7.85 13.39
CA ASN A 137 -13.50 8.81 12.29
C ASN A 137 -13.43 8.16 10.92
N TYR A 138 -12.79 6.99 10.78
CA TYR A 138 -12.43 6.44 9.46
C TYR A 138 -12.93 5.03 9.17
N LEU A 139 -13.24 4.20 10.18
CA LEU A 139 -13.53 2.78 9.99
C LEU A 139 -14.97 2.37 10.34
N SER A 140 -15.69 3.13 11.16
CA SER A 140 -16.93 2.71 11.80
C SER A 140 -18.17 2.65 10.89
N SER A 141 -18.07 2.87 9.59
CA SER A 141 -19.19 2.76 8.65
C SER A 141 -18.78 2.50 7.20
N ASP A 142 -19.69 1.90 6.43
CA ASP A 142 -19.48 1.66 4.99
C ASP A 142 -19.14 2.95 4.22
N ALA A 143 -19.71 4.08 4.60
CA ALA A 143 -19.44 5.36 3.96
C ALA A 143 -17.98 5.80 4.17
N LYS A 144 -17.44 5.59 5.38
CA LYS A 144 -16.04 5.89 5.72
C LYS A 144 -15.09 4.92 5.02
N LEU A 145 -15.38 3.62 5.05
CA LEU A 145 -14.60 2.61 4.32
C LEU A 145 -14.59 2.91 2.81
N LYS A 146 -15.71 3.34 2.25
CA LYS A 146 -15.78 3.76 0.85
C LYS A 146 -14.94 5.00 0.58
N ALA A 147 -14.85 5.94 1.53
CA ALA A 147 -14.00 7.13 1.36
C ALA A 147 -12.52 6.75 1.28
N LEU A 148 -12.06 5.81 2.12
CA LEU A 148 -10.70 5.25 2.07
C LEU A 148 -10.43 4.59 0.70
N ALA A 149 -11.32 3.70 0.26
CA ALA A 149 -11.18 3.03 -1.03
C ALA A 149 -11.14 4.01 -2.22
N VAL A 150 -11.89 5.11 -2.14
CA VAL A 150 -11.84 6.18 -3.16
C VAL A 150 -10.51 6.94 -3.11
N ALA A 151 -9.96 7.16 -1.92
CA ALA A 151 -8.64 7.79 -1.77
C ALA A 151 -7.53 6.92 -2.39
N ASP A 152 -7.51 5.62 -2.08
CA ASP A 152 -6.59 4.68 -2.71
C ASP A 152 -6.68 4.71 -4.24
N ALA A 153 -7.91 4.61 -4.77
CA ALA A 153 -8.15 4.63 -6.20
C ALA A 153 -7.68 5.93 -6.85
N LYS A 154 -7.81 7.09 -6.17
CA LYS A 154 -7.30 8.38 -6.66
C LYS A 154 -5.78 8.43 -6.64
N GLY A 155 -5.13 7.95 -5.59
CA GLY A 155 -3.67 7.87 -5.49
C GLY A 155 -3.08 7.02 -6.62
N ILE A 156 -3.66 5.84 -6.85
CA ILE A 156 -3.30 4.95 -7.97
C ILE A 156 -3.55 5.64 -9.33
N ALA A 157 -4.72 6.25 -9.51
CA ALA A 157 -5.06 6.95 -10.75
C ALA A 157 -4.11 8.11 -11.04
N ARG A 158 -3.69 8.84 -10.01
CA ARG A 158 -2.72 9.93 -10.11
C ARG A 158 -1.36 9.39 -10.55
N TYR A 159 -0.87 8.34 -9.90
CA TYR A 159 0.42 7.74 -10.23
C TYR A 159 0.48 7.25 -11.69
N TYR A 160 -0.50 6.48 -12.13
CA TYR A 160 -0.57 5.93 -13.49
C TYR A 160 -1.15 6.91 -14.53
N GLN A 161 -1.44 8.15 -14.17
CA GLN A 161 -2.04 9.16 -15.04
C GLN A 161 -3.31 8.66 -15.77
N LEU A 162 -4.16 7.95 -15.02
CA LEU A 162 -5.38 7.37 -15.56
C LEU A 162 -6.39 8.46 -15.94
N THR A 163 -7.26 8.13 -16.88
CA THR A 163 -8.30 9.02 -17.37
C THR A 163 -9.66 8.50 -16.93
N THR A 164 -10.49 9.36 -16.37
CA THR A 164 -11.88 9.08 -16.00
C THR A 164 -12.76 8.83 -17.22
N GLU A 165 -13.99 8.35 -17.02
CA GLU A 165 -14.92 8.08 -18.12
C GLU A 165 -15.31 9.35 -18.90
N ASP A 166 -15.36 10.49 -18.22
CA ASP A 166 -15.63 11.82 -18.81
C ASP A 166 -14.39 12.44 -19.47
N GLY A 167 -13.28 11.73 -19.56
CA GLY A 167 -12.07 12.15 -20.25
C GLY A 167 -11.13 13.06 -19.45
N LYS A 168 -11.39 13.29 -18.16
CA LYS A 168 -10.47 14.05 -17.31
C LYS A 168 -9.29 13.16 -16.91
N LYS A 169 -8.09 13.69 -17.05
CA LYS A 169 -6.89 13.05 -16.47
C LYS A 169 -6.87 13.23 -14.96
N ALA A 170 -6.31 12.27 -14.28
CA ALA A 170 -5.92 12.42 -12.89
C ALA A 170 -4.91 13.57 -12.73
N GLU A 171 -4.80 14.12 -11.55
CA GLU A 171 -3.78 15.11 -11.22
C GLU A 171 -2.37 14.56 -11.45
N SER A 172 -1.40 15.46 -11.66
CA SER A 172 -0.01 15.05 -11.87
C SER A 172 0.52 14.22 -10.67
N PRO A 173 1.32 13.18 -10.94
CA PRO A 173 1.95 12.40 -9.88
C PRO A 173 2.78 13.28 -8.95
N LEU A 174 2.77 12.93 -7.67
CA LEU A 174 3.70 13.50 -6.71
C LEU A 174 5.04 12.74 -6.81
N ASP A 175 6.14 13.49 -6.72
CA ASP A 175 7.48 12.94 -6.89
C ASP A 175 8.40 13.23 -5.68
N ASN A 176 7.85 13.77 -4.59
CA ASN A 176 8.58 14.07 -3.37
C ASN A 176 8.57 12.91 -2.35
N TYR A 177 8.49 11.68 -2.82
CA TYR A 177 8.33 10.47 -2.01
C TYR A 177 9.49 10.25 -1.02
N LYS A 178 10.71 10.63 -1.38
CA LYS A 178 11.89 10.46 -0.50
C LYS A 178 11.79 11.24 0.81
N GLU A 179 11.04 12.34 0.83
CA GLU A 179 10.78 13.12 2.03
C GLU A 179 9.76 12.45 2.98
N LYS A 180 9.08 11.42 2.52
CA LYS A 180 8.04 10.70 3.25
C LYS A 180 8.49 9.34 3.79
N ILE A 181 9.72 8.92 3.50
CA ILE A 181 10.25 7.62 3.94
C ILE A 181 10.52 7.64 5.44
N VAL A 182 10.08 6.59 6.11
CA VAL A 182 10.37 6.27 7.52
C VAL A 182 10.93 4.83 7.60
N HIS A 183 11.73 4.56 8.64
CA HIS A 183 12.46 3.30 8.84
C HIS A 183 12.15 2.68 10.20
#